data_63b40be13073a256c12107117ae265a4
#
_entry.id   63b40be13073a256c12107117ae265a4
#
_cell.length_a   1.000
_cell.length_b   1.000
_cell.length_c   1.000
_cell.angle_alpha   90.00
_cell.angle_beta   90.00
_cell.angle_gamma   90.00
#
_symmetry.space_group_name_H-M   'P 1'
#
loop_
_entity.id
_entity.type
_entity.pdbx_description
1 polymer ?
#
loop_
_entity_poly.entity_id
_entity_poly.type
_entity_poly.pdbx_seq_one_letter_code
_entity_poly.pdbx_strand_id
1 'polypeptide(L)'
;MRMESRVRSPQGRKGKMSVSVLSWVLRLAAAGILLQTLFFKFTAAPESVYIFTKVGLEPWGRISSGVVELIAALLILSPRLTWLGSTIGIGVMAGAIISHLTLLGIEVQGGKGLLFALAVVVFVATAIYLFLHCTEIPFIGRKLA
;
A
#
# COMPACT_ATOMS: atom_id res chain seq x y z
N MET A 1 -9.93 -1.87 -51.54
CA MET A 1 -9.61 -2.33 -50.19
C MET A 1 -8.57 -1.37 -49.61
N ARG A 2 -9.02 -0.34 -48.85
CA ARG A 2 -8.12 0.62 -48.18
C ARG A 2 -7.69 0.04 -46.86
N MET A 3 -6.44 -0.35 -46.75
CA MET A 3 -5.78 -0.57 -45.47
C MET A 3 -5.52 0.81 -44.81
N GLU A 4 -6.41 1.26 -43.96
CA GLU A 4 -6.10 2.38 -43.05
C GLU A 4 -5.17 1.84 -41.98
N SER A 5 -3.88 2.06 -42.19
CA SER A 5 -2.90 1.95 -41.14
C SER A 5 -3.21 3.03 -40.07
N ARG A 6 -3.90 2.64 -39.00
CA ARG A 6 -4.04 3.50 -37.81
C ARG A 6 -2.66 3.76 -37.25
N VAL A 7 -2.06 4.85 -37.71
CA VAL A 7 -0.88 5.42 -37.05
C VAL A 7 -1.29 5.84 -35.65
N ARG A 8 -0.97 5.03 -34.66
CA ARG A 8 -1.14 5.39 -33.24
C ARG A 8 -0.29 6.62 -32.97
N SER A 9 -0.93 7.71 -32.61
CA SER A 9 -0.25 8.98 -32.34
C SER A 9 0.82 8.80 -31.23
N PRO A 10 1.99 9.45 -31.38
CA PRO A 10 3.08 9.38 -30.39
C PRO A 10 2.68 9.83 -28.98
N GLN A 11 1.65 10.65 -28.86
CA GLN A 11 1.13 11.16 -27.59
C GLN A 11 0.48 10.09 -26.73
N GLY A 12 -0.23 9.14 -27.32
CA GLY A 12 -0.82 8.03 -26.56
C GLY A 12 0.21 7.08 -25.98
N ARG A 13 1.37 6.96 -26.60
CA ARG A 13 2.48 6.13 -26.14
C ARG A 13 3.21 6.72 -24.93
N LYS A 14 3.40 8.05 -24.93
CA LYS A 14 4.02 8.77 -23.81
C LYS A 14 3.16 8.74 -22.55
N GLY A 15 1.84 8.91 -22.67
CA GLY A 15 0.91 8.84 -21.55
C GLY A 15 0.88 7.46 -20.88
N LYS A 16 0.85 6.38 -21.65
CA LYS A 16 0.88 5.00 -21.12
C LYS A 16 2.19 4.66 -20.41
N MET A 17 3.31 5.14 -20.92
CA MET A 17 4.63 4.93 -20.32
C MET A 17 4.77 5.68 -19.00
N SER A 18 4.23 6.91 -18.91
CA SER A 18 4.24 7.71 -17.68
C SER A 18 3.39 7.06 -16.57
N VAL A 19 2.20 6.55 -16.89
CA VAL A 19 1.33 5.84 -15.93
C VAL A 19 2.01 4.56 -15.45
N SER A 20 2.67 3.81 -16.33
CA SER A 20 3.38 2.59 -15.97
C SER A 20 4.54 2.87 -15.00
N VAL A 21 5.34 3.91 -15.26
CA VAL A 21 6.43 4.33 -14.37
C VAL A 21 5.88 4.75 -13.01
N LEU A 22 4.84 5.58 -12.98
CA LEU A 22 4.20 6.00 -11.75
C LEU A 22 3.66 4.81 -10.94
N SER A 23 3.00 3.86 -11.60
CA SER A 23 2.51 2.63 -10.95
C SER A 23 3.63 1.84 -10.28
N TRP A 24 4.76 1.67 -10.94
CA TRP A 24 5.90 0.96 -10.36
C TRP A 24 6.53 1.73 -9.19
N VAL A 25 6.62 3.05 -9.27
CA VAL A 25 7.11 3.89 -8.16
C VAL A 25 6.20 3.73 -6.94
N LEU A 26 4.88 3.81 -7.12
CA LEU A 26 3.90 3.63 -6.05
C LEU A 26 3.98 2.23 -5.41
N ARG A 27 4.12 1.20 -6.23
CA ARG A 27 4.23 -0.19 -5.77
C ARG A 27 5.52 -0.44 -5.00
N LEU A 28 6.65 0.02 -5.51
CA LEU A 28 7.94 -0.14 -4.84
C LEU A 28 8.00 0.64 -3.53
N ALA A 29 7.47 1.87 -3.51
CA ALA A 29 7.39 2.67 -2.29
C ALA A 29 6.52 1.98 -1.23
N ALA A 30 5.30 1.56 -1.59
CA ALA A 30 4.39 0.89 -0.67
C ALA A 30 4.96 -0.44 -0.15
N ALA A 31 5.43 -1.31 -1.05
CA ALA A 31 6.00 -2.60 -0.66
C ALA A 31 7.28 -2.44 0.16
N GLY A 32 8.15 -1.51 -0.19
CA GLY A 32 9.38 -1.21 0.56
C GLY A 32 9.11 -0.76 1.98
N ILE A 33 8.14 0.14 2.18
CA ILE A 33 7.74 0.60 3.51
C ILE A 33 7.12 -0.55 4.32
N LEU A 34 6.21 -1.33 3.72
CA LEU A 34 5.61 -2.48 4.38
C LEU A 34 6.67 -3.50 4.81
N LEU A 35 7.63 -3.82 3.95
CA LEU A 35 8.71 -4.75 4.28
C LEU A 35 9.64 -4.20 5.38
N GLN A 36 9.89 -2.90 5.40
CA GLN A 36 10.66 -2.25 6.46
C GLN A 36 9.95 -2.37 7.82
N THR A 37 8.64 -2.12 7.86
CA THR A 37 7.85 -2.23 9.10
C THR A 37 7.80 -3.66 9.62
N LEU A 38 7.87 -4.66 8.74
CA LEU A 38 7.95 -6.07 9.12
C LEU A 38 9.18 -6.39 9.96
N PHE A 39 10.32 -5.83 9.61
CA PHE A 39 11.54 -6.03 10.39
C PHE A 39 11.33 -5.62 11.85
N PHE A 40 10.75 -4.46 12.10
CA PHE A 40 10.47 -3.96 13.44
C PHE A 40 9.42 -4.81 14.18
N LYS A 41 8.44 -5.35 13.47
CA LYS A 41 7.39 -6.19 14.06
C LYS A 41 7.91 -7.57 14.46
N PHE A 42 8.65 -8.23 13.58
CA PHE A 42 9.16 -9.57 13.84
C PHE A 42 10.36 -9.61 14.79
N THR A 43 11.15 -8.54 14.83
CA THR A 43 12.25 -8.41 15.81
C THR A 43 11.80 -7.91 17.18
N ALA A 44 10.50 -7.68 17.36
CA ALA A 44 9.94 -7.10 18.59
C ALA A 44 10.64 -5.79 19.00
N ALA A 45 10.85 -4.89 18.05
CA ALA A 45 11.42 -3.59 18.31
C ALA A 45 10.58 -2.85 19.37
N PRO A 46 11.21 -2.08 20.29
CA PRO A 46 10.52 -1.45 21.42
C PRO A 46 9.30 -0.62 21.01
N GLU A 47 9.39 0.13 19.91
CA GLU A 47 8.29 0.95 19.40
C GLU A 47 7.12 0.08 18.95
N SER A 48 7.40 -1.04 18.29
CA SER A 48 6.38 -1.97 17.82
C SER A 48 5.67 -2.65 18.98
N VAL A 49 6.41 -3.13 19.97
CA VAL A 49 5.86 -3.73 21.18
C VAL A 49 5.01 -2.71 21.94
N TYR A 50 5.49 -1.48 22.10
CA TYR A 50 4.74 -0.39 22.74
C TYR A 50 3.38 -0.15 22.06
N ILE A 51 3.38 -0.05 20.73
CA ILE A 51 2.15 0.19 19.94
C ILE A 51 1.12 -0.91 20.21
N PHE A 52 1.52 -2.17 20.05
CA PHE A 52 0.60 -3.29 20.20
C PHE A 52 0.19 -3.55 21.65
N THR A 53 1.04 -3.24 22.62
CA THR A 53 0.68 -3.26 24.04
C THR A 53 -0.37 -2.20 24.35
N LYS A 54 -0.19 -0.97 23.83
CA LYS A 54 -1.12 0.13 24.03
C LYS A 54 -2.50 -0.14 23.42
N VAL A 55 -2.52 -0.82 22.27
CA VAL A 55 -3.76 -1.25 21.60
C VAL A 55 -4.37 -2.49 22.26
N GLY A 56 -3.63 -3.18 23.12
CA GLY A 56 -4.09 -4.39 23.81
C GLY A 56 -4.01 -5.68 22.99
N LEU A 57 -3.19 -5.69 21.93
CA LEU A 57 -3.08 -6.79 20.96
C LEU A 57 -1.69 -7.47 20.96
N GLU A 58 -0.79 -7.13 21.88
CA GLU A 58 0.52 -7.78 21.99
C GLU A 58 0.41 -9.19 22.60
N PRO A 59 1.14 -10.20 22.12
CA PRO A 59 2.02 -10.21 20.95
C PRO A 59 1.33 -10.59 19.64
N TRP A 60 0.14 -11.17 19.70
CA TRP A 60 -0.53 -11.79 18.55
C TRP A 60 -0.97 -10.80 17.48
N GLY A 61 -1.43 -9.62 17.88
CA GLY A 61 -1.79 -8.55 16.93
C GLY A 61 -0.57 -8.04 16.15
N ARG A 62 0.59 -7.92 16.81
CA ARG A 62 1.85 -7.54 16.17
C ARG A 62 2.28 -8.56 15.13
N ILE A 63 2.29 -9.83 15.50
CA ILE A 63 2.69 -10.92 14.61
C ILE A 63 1.70 -11.06 13.45
N SER A 64 0.40 -11.10 13.73
CA SER A 64 -0.63 -11.26 12.69
C SER A 64 -0.67 -10.10 11.72
N SER A 65 -0.59 -8.86 12.20
CA SER A 65 -0.52 -7.69 11.31
C SER A 65 0.74 -7.73 10.44
N GLY A 66 1.87 -8.17 10.99
CA GLY A 66 3.10 -8.38 10.23
C GLY A 66 2.93 -9.41 9.11
N VAL A 67 2.28 -10.53 9.38
CA VAL A 67 1.97 -11.55 8.36
C VAL A 67 1.07 -10.98 7.27
N VAL A 68 0.02 -10.25 7.62
CA VAL A 68 -0.89 -9.61 6.66
C VAL A 68 -0.15 -8.57 5.80
N GLU A 69 0.73 -7.77 6.40
CA GLU A 69 1.55 -6.81 5.66
C GLU A 69 2.55 -7.49 4.73
N LEU A 70 3.13 -8.63 5.12
CA LEU A 70 3.99 -9.41 4.25
C LEU A 70 3.21 -9.90 3.02
N ILE A 71 2.04 -10.46 3.23
CA ILE A 71 1.16 -10.90 2.14
C ILE A 71 0.81 -9.71 1.23
N ALA A 72 0.42 -8.57 1.80
CA ALA A 72 0.12 -7.36 1.04
C ALA A 72 1.31 -6.91 0.19
N ALA A 73 2.52 -6.86 0.76
CA ALA A 73 3.73 -6.46 0.06
C ALA A 73 4.05 -7.39 -1.12
N LEU A 74 3.96 -8.70 -0.93
CA LEU A 74 4.19 -9.68 -1.99
C LEU A 74 3.14 -9.57 -3.11
N LEU A 75 1.87 -9.35 -2.77
CA LEU A 75 0.81 -9.13 -3.74
C LEU A 75 0.98 -7.82 -4.51
N ILE A 76 1.41 -6.74 -3.84
CA ILE A 76 1.70 -5.44 -4.47
C ILE A 76 2.83 -5.59 -5.51
N LEU A 77 3.84 -6.40 -5.23
CA LEU A 77 4.92 -6.66 -6.16
C LEU A 77 4.53 -7.60 -7.31
N SER A 78 3.47 -8.38 -7.15
CA SER A 78 2.94 -9.24 -8.22
C SER A 78 2.11 -8.42 -9.22
N PRO A 79 2.45 -8.38 -10.52
CA PRO A 79 1.75 -7.56 -11.51
C PRO A 79 0.26 -7.87 -11.66
N ARG A 80 -0.15 -9.10 -11.38
CA ARG A 80 -1.55 -9.54 -11.54
C ARG A 80 -2.41 -9.31 -10.31
N LEU A 81 -1.80 -9.26 -9.13
CA LEU A 81 -2.49 -9.22 -7.84
C LEU A 81 -2.26 -7.92 -7.07
N THR A 82 -1.66 -6.91 -7.71
CA THR A 82 -1.36 -5.63 -7.09
C THR A 82 -2.62 -4.96 -6.52
N TRP A 83 -3.75 -5.07 -7.21
CA TRP A 83 -5.03 -4.52 -6.74
C TRP A 83 -5.46 -5.13 -5.39
N LEU A 84 -5.28 -6.45 -5.24
CA LEU A 84 -5.60 -7.16 -4.00
C LEU A 84 -4.65 -6.75 -2.87
N GLY A 85 -3.35 -6.74 -3.13
CA GLY A 85 -2.35 -6.29 -2.17
C GLY A 85 -2.57 -4.83 -1.74
N SER A 86 -2.91 -3.96 -2.67
CA SER A 86 -3.22 -2.55 -2.39
C SER A 86 -4.48 -2.40 -1.53
N THR A 87 -5.51 -3.21 -1.77
CA THR A 87 -6.73 -3.22 -0.96
C THR A 87 -6.44 -3.66 0.48
N ILE A 88 -5.65 -4.72 0.65
CA ILE A 88 -5.22 -5.17 1.98
C ILE A 88 -4.37 -4.10 2.66
N GLY A 89 -3.43 -3.50 1.93
CA GLY A 89 -2.56 -2.42 2.43
C GLY A 89 -3.36 -1.21 2.93
N ILE A 90 -4.37 -0.77 2.19
CA ILE A 90 -5.28 0.29 2.63
C ILE A 90 -5.97 -0.08 3.94
N GLY A 91 -6.51 -1.29 4.05
CA GLY A 91 -7.18 -1.74 5.26
C GLY A 91 -6.28 -1.72 6.49
N VAL A 92 -5.07 -2.28 6.36
CA VAL A 92 -4.08 -2.31 7.45
C VAL A 92 -3.62 -0.90 7.83
N MET A 93 -3.33 -0.06 6.84
CA MET A 93 -2.87 1.31 7.09
C MET A 93 -3.99 2.20 7.64
N ALA A 94 -5.22 2.00 7.23
CA ALA A 94 -6.37 2.67 7.85
C ALA A 94 -6.48 2.32 9.34
N GLY A 95 -6.33 1.06 9.69
CA GLY A 95 -6.28 0.63 11.09
C GLY A 95 -5.13 1.27 11.87
N ALA A 96 -3.94 1.33 11.28
CA ALA A 96 -2.78 2.00 11.87
C ALA A 96 -3.02 3.50 12.07
N ILE A 97 -3.53 4.20 11.07
CA ILE A 97 -3.84 5.64 11.14
C ILE A 97 -4.88 5.90 12.22
N ILE A 98 -5.96 5.14 12.28
CA ILE A 98 -6.99 5.27 13.31
C ILE A 98 -6.40 5.05 14.70
N SER A 99 -5.54 4.04 14.89
CA SER A 99 -4.87 3.78 16.16
C SER A 99 -3.99 4.95 16.59
N HIS A 100 -3.26 5.56 15.67
CA HIS A 100 -2.48 6.76 15.96
C HIS A 100 -3.35 7.96 16.34
N LEU A 101 -4.47 8.16 15.67
CA LEU A 101 -5.37 9.30 15.95
C LEU A 101 -6.18 9.14 17.23
N THR A 102 -6.42 7.91 17.69
CA THR A 102 -7.31 7.64 18.84
C THR A 102 -6.56 7.23 20.12
N LEU A 103 -5.53 6.40 20.01
CA LEU A 103 -4.89 5.77 21.16
C LEU A 103 -3.42 6.11 21.34
N LEU A 104 -2.67 6.25 20.27
CA LEU A 104 -1.20 6.33 20.30
C LEU A 104 -0.67 7.76 20.26
N GLY A 105 -1.40 8.65 19.59
CA GLY A 105 -0.88 9.95 19.17
C GLY A 105 -0.01 9.83 17.91
N ILE A 106 0.31 10.98 17.32
CA ILE A 106 1.11 11.05 16.08
C ILE A 106 2.56 10.69 16.38
N GLU A 107 3.07 11.15 17.52
CA GLU A 107 4.44 10.85 17.95
C GLU A 107 4.47 9.66 18.90
N VAL A 108 5.22 8.63 18.52
CA VAL A 108 5.42 7.42 19.32
C VAL A 108 6.88 7.33 19.71
N GLN A 109 7.16 7.27 21.01
CA GLN A 109 8.49 7.07 21.61
C GLN A 109 9.60 7.98 21.04
N GLY A 110 9.30 9.26 20.80
CA GLY A 110 10.27 10.21 20.25
C GLY A 110 10.56 10.09 18.77
N GLY A 111 9.78 9.27 18.04
CA GLY A 111 9.92 9.05 16.60
C GLY A 111 9.42 10.20 15.71
N LYS A 112 9.07 11.35 16.28
CA LYS A 112 8.64 12.56 15.55
C LYS A 112 7.53 12.34 14.52
N GLY A 113 6.65 11.36 14.75
CA GLY A 113 5.56 11.04 13.84
C GLY A 113 5.96 10.24 12.61
N LEU A 114 7.15 9.67 12.56
CA LEU A 114 7.62 8.91 11.41
C LEU A 114 6.72 7.72 11.09
N LEU A 115 6.31 6.95 12.09
CA LEU A 115 5.46 5.76 11.88
C LEU A 115 4.08 6.16 11.33
N PHE A 116 3.51 7.24 11.83
CA PHE A 116 2.27 7.80 11.30
C PHE A 116 2.43 8.27 9.86
N ALA A 117 3.52 8.99 9.56
CA ALA A 117 3.81 9.47 8.21
C ALA A 117 4.00 8.31 7.23
N LEU A 118 4.70 7.25 7.61
CA LEU A 118 4.87 6.05 6.78
C LEU A 118 3.53 5.35 6.50
N ALA A 119 2.66 5.24 7.49
CA ALA A 119 1.32 4.68 7.32
C ALA A 119 0.48 5.50 6.33
N VAL A 120 0.54 6.83 6.42
CA VAL A 120 -0.14 7.75 5.49
C VAL A 120 0.42 7.61 4.07
N VAL A 121 1.74 7.53 3.92
CA VAL A 121 2.39 7.36 2.60
C VAL A 121 1.94 6.06 1.93
N VAL A 122 1.93 4.94 2.63
CA VAL A 122 1.47 3.66 2.08
C VAL A 122 -0.02 3.72 1.74
N PHE A 123 -0.83 4.29 2.61
CA PHE A 123 -2.27 4.46 2.38
C PHE A 123 -2.54 5.26 1.11
N VAL A 124 -1.89 6.42 0.96
CA VAL A 124 -2.06 7.28 -0.21
C VAL A 124 -1.51 6.63 -1.48
N ALA A 125 -0.34 6.01 -1.42
CA ALA A 125 0.27 5.34 -2.56
C ALA A 125 -0.61 4.19 -3.10
N THR A 126 -1.14 3.36 -2.21
CA THR A 126 -2.04 2.26 -2.59
C THR A 126 -3.40 2.75 -3.06
N ALA A 127 -3.94 3.83 -2.48
CA ALA A 127 -5.18 4.45 -2.92
C ALA A 127 -5.04 5.06 -4.32
N ILE A 128 -3.96 5.77 -4.61
CA ILE A 128 -3.68 6.32 -5.94
C ILE A 128 -3.53 5.19 -6.95
N TYR A 129 -2.81 4.12 -6.59
CA TYR A 129 -2.68 2.95 -7.47
C TYR A 129 -4.05 2.38 -7.85
N LEU A 130 -4.91 2.13 -6.86
CA LEU A 130 -6.25 1.60 -7.11
C LEU A 130 -7.11 2.54 -7.97
N PHE A 131 -7.00 3.83 -7.75
CA PHE A 131 -7.72 4.82 -8.56
C PHE A 131 -7.27 4.79 -10.02
N LEU A 132 -5.96 4.73 -10.27
CA LEU A 132 -5.41 4.67 -11.64
C LEU A 132 -5.74 3.37 -12.37
N HIS A 133 -5.93 2.27 -11.63
CA HIS A 133 -6.17 0.94 -12.18
C HIS A 133 -7.55 0.37 -11.82
N CYS A 134 -8.52 1.25 -11.54
CA CYS A 134 -9.86 0.82 -11.11
C CYS A 134 -10.56 -0.08 -12.15
N THR A 135 -10.28 0.08 -13.44
CA THR A 135 -10.82 -0.76 -14.51
C THR A 135 -10.24 -2.18 -14.54
N GLU A 136 -9.08 -2.38 -13.94
CA GLU A 136 -8.42 -3.69 -13.85
C GLU A 136 -8.94 -4.53 -12.69
N ILE A 137 -9.68 -3.91 -11.75
CA ILE A 137 -10.26 -4.59 -10.60
C ILE A 137 -11.46 -5.43 -11.07
N PRO A 138 -11.47 -6.77 -10.83
CA PRO A 138 -12.46 -7.68 -11.43
C PRO A 138 -13.91 -7.31 -11.14
N PHE A 139 -14.21 -6.71 -9.98
CA PHE A 139 -15.56 -6.36 -9.57
C PHE A 139 -16.00 -4.97 -10.05
N ILE A 140 -15.07 -4.03 -10.18
CA ILE A 140 -15.35 -2.64 -10.57
C ILE A 140 -15.30 -2.51 -12.09
N GLY A 141 -14.35 -3.15 -12.75
CA GLY A 141 -14.22 -3.15 -14.21
C GLY A 141 -15.47 -3.67 -14.93
N ARG A 142 -16.19 -4.65 -14.34
CA ARG A 142 -17.46 -5.15 -14.90
C ARG A 142 -18.60 -4.13 -14.87
N LYS A 143 -18.58 -3.19 -13.91
CA LYS A 143 -19.63 -2.17 -13.80
C LYS A 143 -19.37 -0.93 -14.64
N LEU A 144 -18.10 -0.73 -15.04
CA LEU A 144 -17.68 0.42 -15.86
C LEU A 144 -17.52 0.08 -17.33
N ALA A 145 -17.56 -1.20 -17.68
CA ALA A 145 -17.58 -1.68 -19.06
C ALA A 145 -19.01 -1.82 -19.56
#